data_7b7f53defee06c5488de0102c16ff110
#
_entry.id   7b7f53defee06c5488de0102c16ff110
#
_cell.length_a   1.000
_cell.length_b   1.000
_cell.length_c   1.000
_cell.angle_alpha   90.00
_cell.angle_beta   90.00
_cell.angle_gamma   90.00
#
_symmetry.space_group_name_H-M   'P 1'
#
loop_
_entity.id
_entity.type
_entity.pdbx_description
1 polymer ?
#
loop_
_entity_poly.entity_id
_entity_poly.type
_entity_poly.pdbx_seq_one_letter_code
_entity_poly.pdbx_strand_id
1 'polypeptide(L)'
;MGKVESNGVYVGKSGYLMEEFKAPDQTQYDATVKAMTDFAQKHSDLKQYALIAPNSVNILSDRLPAFAPVQDQNSWLDSLSASLTDAGVTFIDVRSTFKDHKMEDLYYHTDHHWTTQGAYYAYLKAAKDMGIDTSADTYDKAPVTRSFQGTLSAKSGFRSGEKDEIDVFLPTGDQALSSVVNYVDEQKKSASFYDTEKLETRDKYALFFGGNHAQIKISTPTETDNTLLVLKDSYANSFIPFLAQHYRKIIMIDPRYYFGDLEQLMQVENVQEILYLYNANTFFTDTSLELALTTAEQDSSDASDIR
;
A
#
# COMPACT_ATOMS: atom_id res chain seq x y z
N MET A 1 18.61 22.95 23.56
CA MET A 1 17.75 22.58 22.42
C MET A 1 17.66 21.09 22.40
N GLY A 2 16.46 20.53 22.34
CA GLY A 2 16.26 19.09 22.18
C GLY A 2 16.69 18.61 20.77
N LYS A 3 17.07 17.34 20.67
CA LYS A 3 17.34 16.69 19.37
C LYS A 3 16.05 16.69 18.54
N VAL A 4 16.09 17.19 17.32
CA VAL A 4 14.92 17.31 16.42
C VAL A 4 14.88 16.24 15.32
N GLU A 5 15.95 15.43 15.22
CA GLU A 5 16.10 14.32 14.27
C GLU A 5 16.87 13.18 14.92
N SER A 6 16.48 11.94 14.64
CA SER A 6 17.19 10.72 15.03
C SER A 6 16.88 9.58 14.05
N ASN A 7 17.93 8.95 13.49
CA ASN A 7 17.82 7.82 12.56
C ASN A 7 16.89 8.09 11.36
N GLY A 8 16.96 9.32 10.79
CA GLY A 8 16.12 9.71 9.67
C GLY A 8 14.66 9.98 10.05
N VAL A 9 14.39 10.22 11.34
CA VAL A 9 13.04 10.56 11.83
C VAL A 9 13.10 11.95 12.46
N TYR A 10 12.28 12.86 11.95
CA TYR A 10 12.12 14.23 12.46
C TYR A 10 11.01 14.30 13.51
N VAL A 11 11.21 15.16 14.50
CA VAL A 11 10.15 15.57 15.42
C VAL A 11 9.45 16.78 14.81
N GLY A 12 8.30 16.53 14.21
CA GLY A 12 7.45 17.56 13.62
C GLY A 12 6.56 18.27 14.65
N LYS A 13 5.82 19.27 14.17
CA LYS A 13 4.82 19.97 14.98
C LYS A 13 3.67 19.02 15.34
N SER A 14 2.95 19.34 16.41
CA SER A 14 1.77 18.58 16.86
C SER A 14 2.04 17.10 17.16
N GLY A 15 3.26 16.76 17.62
CA GLY A 15 3.60 15.39 18.03
C GLY A 15 3.92 14.42 16.91
N TYR A 16 3.91 14.83 15.65
CA TYR A 16 4.25 13.95 14.52
C TYR A 16 5.73 13.56 14.51
N LEU A 17 5.99 12.27 14.42
CA LEU A 17 7.26 11.73 13.97
C LEU A 17 7.18 11.51 12.47
N MET A 18 8.15 12.03 11.74
CA MET A 18 8.10 12.07 10.27
C MET A 18 9.37 11.45 9.71
N GLU A 19 9.23 10.40 8.93
CA GLU A 19 10.37 9.70 8.33
C GLU A 19 10.90 10.48 7.13
N GLU A 20 12.21 10.66 7.08
CA GLU A 20 12.91 11.30 5.96
C GLU A 20 12.62 10.56 4.66
N PHE A 21 12.31 11.31 3.60
CA PHE A 21 12.39 10.79 2.24
C PHE A 21 13.79 11.00 1.67
N LYS A 22 14.36 9.92 1.15
CA LYS A 22 15.63 9.96 0.39
C LYS A 22 15.33 9.63 -1.05
N ALA A 23 15.87 10.43 -1.96
CA ALA A 23 15.78 10.12 -3.38
C ALA A 23 16.42 8.75 -3.66
N PRO A 24 15.84 7.96 -4.57
CA PRO A 24 16.42 6.70 -4.98
C PRO A 24 17.78 6.90 -5.69
N ASP A 25 18.57 5.86 -5.77
CA ASP A 25 19.62 5.78 -6.78
C ASP A 25 18.97 5.79 -8.17
N GLN A 26 19.51 6.61 -9.09
CA GLN A 26 18.93 6.78 -10.43
C GLN A 26 18.91 5.48 -11.22
N THR A 27 19.98 4.67 -11.14
CA THR A 27 20.08 3.39 -11.85
C THR A 27 19.03 2.41 -11.36
N GLN A 28 18.82 2.36 -10.04
CA GLN A 28 17.80 1.51 -9.43
C GLN A 28 16.39 1.97 -9.81
N TYR A 29 16.13 3.27 -9.78
CA TYR A 29 14.86 3.83 -10.22
C TYR A 29 14.55 3.48 -11.67
N ASP A 30 15.51 3.69 -12.57
CA ASP A 30 15.36 3.41 -14.00
C ASP A 30 15.09 1.91 -14.24
N ALA A 31 15.75 1.02 -13.50
CA ALA A 31 15.55 -0.42 -13.59
C ALA A 31 14.13 -0.82 -13.13
N THR A 32 13.66 -0.28 -12.01
CA THR A 32 12.31 -0.55 -11.50
C THR A 32 11.23 -0.03 -12.47
N VAL A 33 11.39 1.21 -12.98
CA VAL A 33 10.46 1.79 -13.95
C VAL A 33 10.45 0.96 -15.24
N LYS A 34 11.62 0.56 -15.73
CA LYS A 34 11.73 -0.29 -16.92
C LYS A 34 11.00 -1.63 -16.72
N ALA A 35 11.23 -2.31 -15.60
CA ALA A 35 10.56 -3.58 -15.31
C ALA A 35 9.04 -3.41 -15.28
N MET A 36 8.52 -2.35 -14.66
CA MET A 36 7.08 -2.07 -14.63
C MET A 36 6.52 -1.76 -16.01
N THR A 37 7.22 -0.96 -16.83
CA THR A 37 6.75 -0.58 -18.16
C THR A 37 6.79 -1.74 -19.14
N ASP A 38 7.82 -2.57 -19.10
CA ASP A 38 7.95 -3.77 -19.93
C ASP A 38 6.84 -4.78 -19.56
N PHE A 39 6.63 -4.99 -18.27
CA PHE A 39 5.55 -5.85 -17.77
C PHE A 39 4.16 -5.32 -18.16
N ALA A 40 3.95 -4.01 -18.08
CA ALA A 40 2.70 -3.38 -18.49
C ALA A 40 2.42 -3.56 -19.98
N GLN A 41 3.43 -3.42 -20.83
CA GLN A 41 3.32 -3.63 -22.27
C GLN A 41 3.05 -5.09 -22.62
N LYS A 42 3.71 -6.03 -21.95
CA LYS A 42 3.51 -7.48 -22.11
C LYS A 42 2.07 -7.87 -21.77
N HIS A 43 1.49 -7.28 -20.74
CA HIS A 43 0.13 -7.53 -20.27
C HIS A 43 -0.84 -6.38 -20.59
N SER A 44 -0.73 -5.82 -21.79
CA SER A 44 -1.54 -4.67 -22.23
C SER A 44 -3.05 -4.99 -22.38
N ASP A 45 -3.42 -6.25 -22.33
CA ASP A 45 -4.80 -6.72 -22.28
C ASP A 45 -5.43 -6.62 -20.87
N LEU A 46 -4.60 -6.44 -19.82
CA LEU A 46 -5.05 -6.25 -18.46
C LEU A 46 -5.16 -4.76 -18.11
N LYS A 47 -6.12 -4.41 -17.27
CA LYS A 47 -6.14 -3.08 -16.67
C LYS A 47 -5.09 -2.98 -15.57
N GLN A 48 -4.24 -1.96 -15.63
CA GLN A 48 -3.16 -1.78 -14.68
C GLN A 48 -3.22 -0.40 -14.03
N TYR A 49 -3.04 -0.40 -12.73
CA TYR A 49 -3.14 0.78 -11.87
C TYR A 49 -1.92 0.87 -10.95
N ALA A 50 -1.44 2.07 -10.68
CA ALA A 50 -0.36 2.31 -9.72
C ALA A 50 -0.76 3.41 -8.74
N LEU A 51 -0.75 3.10 -7.45
CA LEU A 51 -0.92 4.03 -6.34
C LEU A 51 0.36 4.01 -5.51
N ILE A 52 1.20 5.02 -5.68
CA ILE A 52 2.38 5.21 -4.84
C ILE A 52 2.06 6.32 -3.84
N ALA A 53 1.73 5.91 -2.63
CA ALA A 53 1.25 6.80 -1.59
C ALA A 53 2.36 7.75 -1.11
N PRO A 54 2.15 9.07 -1.13
CA PRO A 54 3.10 10.02 -0.58
C PRO A 54 3.27 9.81 0.93
N ASN A 55 4.49 10.01 1.44
CA ASN A 55 4.73 9.94 2.88
C ASN A 55 4.34 11.23 3.60
N SER A 56 4.21 11.17 4.93
CA SER A 56 3.81 12.32 5.76
C SER A 56 4.71 13.54 5.58
N VAL A 57 6.02 13.36 5.33
CA VAL A 57 6.97 14.45 5.07
C VAL A 57 6.62 15.28 3.82
N ASN A 58 5.94 14.67 2.84
CA ASN A 58 5.49 15.36 1.64
C ASN A 58 4.19 16.14 1.93
N ILE A 59 3.16 15.46 2.43
CA ILE A 59 1.83 16.05 2.59
C ILE A 59 1.79 17.05 3.74
N LEU A 60 2.46 16.74 4.86
CA LEU A 60 2.49 17.53 6.07
C LEU A 60 3.82 18.30 6.21
N SER A 61 4.41 18.73 5.10
CA SER A 61 5.72 19.41 5.08
C SER A 61 5.78 20.67 5.93
N ASP A 62 4.64 21.35 6.14
CA ASP A 62 4.52 22.51 7.02
C ASP A 62 4.63 22.16 8.53
N ARG A 63 4.58 20.88 8.88
CA ARG A 63 4.82 20.36 10.23
C ARG A 63 6.28 20.01 10.50
N LEU A 64 7.13 19.94 9.47
CA LEU A 64 8.55 19.65 9.63
C LEU A 64 9.28 20.73 10.46
N PRO A 65 10.38 20.36 11.13
CA PRO A 65 11.29 21.36 11.73
C PRO A 65 11.82 22.32 10.67
N ALA A 66 12.09 23.55 11.06
CA ALA A 66 12.71 24.52 10.18
C ALA A 66 14.07 23.96 9.66
N PHE A 67 14.28 24.07 8.35
CA PHE A 67 15.51 23.61 7.67
C PHE A 67 15.72 22.09 7.71
N ALA A 68 14.68 21.27 7.90
CA ALA A 68 14.80 19.83 7.72
C ALA A 68 15.21 19.52 6.25
N PRO A 69 16.34 18.83 6.01
CA PRO A 69 16.87 18.61 4.66
C PRO A 69 16.13 17.45 3.94
N VAL A 70 14.82 17.56 3.81
CA VAL A 70 14.00 16.57 3.12
C VAL A 70 14.09 16.77 1.61
N GLN A 71 14.33 15.70 0.87
CA GLN A 71 14.39 15.73 -0.59
C GLN A 71 12.97 15.80 -1.19
N ASP A 72 12.88 16.32 -2.43
CA ASP A 72 11.61 16.49 -3.12
C ASP A 72 11.08 15.14 -3.63
N GLN A 73 10.06 14.62 -2.96
CA GLN A 73 9.36 13.40 -3.35
C GLN A 73 8.46 13.61 -4.57
N ASN A 74 7.96 14.85 -4.79
CA ASN A 74 7.01 15.12 -5.86
C ASN A 74 7.64 14.95 -7.24
N SER A 75 8.87 15.40 -7.44
CA SER A 75 9.56 15.26 -8.74
C SER A 75 9.72 13.79 -9.15
N TRP A 76 9.98 12.91 -8.20
CA TRP A 76 10.07 11.46 -8.45
C TRP A 76 8.71 10.84 -8.75
N LEU A 77 7.67 11.23 -8.02
CA LEU A 77 6.30 10.77 -8.28
C LEU A 77 5.78 11.27 -9.64
N ASP A 78 6.12 12.50 -10.03
CA ASP A 78 5.73 13.06 -11.33
C ASP A 78 6.44 12.33 -12.49
N SER A 79 7.73 12.06 -12.35
CA SER A 79 8.49 11.28 -13.34
C SER A 79 7.95 9.87 -13.50
N LEU A 80 7.66 9.19 -12.37
CA LEU A 80 7.08 7.86 -12.36
C LEU A 80 5.69 7.85 -13.01
N SER A 81 4.83 8.81 -12.65
CA SER A 81 3.49 8.95 -13.20
C SER A 81 3.53 9.10 -14.73
N ALA A 82 4.43 9.94 -15.26
CA ALA A 82 4.60 10.11 -16.69
C ALA A 82 5.00 8.80 -17.38
N SER A 83 6.04 8.12 -16.89
CA SER A 83 6.53 6.87 -17.47
C SER A 83 5.48 5.76 -17.47
N LEU A 84 4.76 5.59 -16.35
CA LEU A 84 3.73 4.56 -16.23
C LEU A 84 2.50 4.87 -17.10
N THR A 85 2.10 6.14 -17.17
CA THR A 85 0.98 6.56 -18.04
C THR A 85 1.30 6.31 -19.52
N ASP A 86 2.52 6.61 -19.95
CA ASP A 86 2.98 6.34 -21.32
C ASP A 86 2.99 4.84 -21.65
N ALA A 87 3.17 3.98 -20.64
CA ALA A 87 3.10 2.52 -20.77
C ALA A 87 1.66 1.95 -20.64
N GLY A 88 0.64 2.79 -20.47
CA GLY A 88 -0.76 2.37 -20.36
C GLY A 88 -1.23 2.03 -18.94
N VAL A 89 -0.41 2.30 -17.92
CA VAL A 89 -0.80 2.14 -16.51
C VAL A 89 -1.49 3.42 -16.02
N THR A 90 -2.66 3.28 -15.42
CA THR A 90 -3.35 4.42 -14.77
C THR A 90 -2.67 4.76 -13.45
N PHE A 91 -2.02 5.91 -13.38
CA PHE A 91 -1.40 6.39 -12.13
C PHE A 91 -2.46 7.09 -11.26
N ILE A 92 -2.69 6.55 -10.07
CA ILE A 92 -3.65 7.06 -9.09
C ILE A 92 -2.92 8.04 -8.17
N ASP A 93 -3.02 9.34 -8.47
CA ASP A 93 -2.39 10.39 -7.67
C ASP A 93 -3.30 10.87 -6.55
N VAL A 94 -2.93 10.53 -5.31
CA VAL A 94 -3.68 10.91 -4.11
C VAL A 94 -3.19 12.20 -3.46
N ARG A 95 -2.16 12.86 -4.00
CA ARG A 95 -1.53 14.04 -3.38
C ARG A 95 -2.49 15.21 -3.19
N SER A 96 -3.32 15.52 -4.18
CA SER A 96 -4.32 16.59 -4.05
C SER A 96 -5.37 16.25 -3.00
N THR A 97 -5.93 15.04 -3.05
CA THR A 97 -6.89 14.55 -2.06
C THR A 97 -6.34 14.67 -0.64
N PHE A 98 -5.09 14.24 -0.42
CA PHE A 98 -4.46 14.33 0.89
C PHE A 98 -4.18 15.77 1.34
N LYS A 99 -3.84 16.66 0.42
CA LYS A 99 -3.67 18.09 0.74
C LYS A 99 -4.99 18.75 1.14
N ASP A 100 -6.09 18.38 0.50
CA ASP A 100 -7.43 18.90 0.84
C ASP A 100 -7.87 18.46 2.24
N HIS A 101 -7.45 17.26 2.68
CA HIS A 101 -7.75 16.68 3.99
C HIS A 101 -6.60 16.79 5.01
N LYS A 102 -5.56 17.59 4.76
CA LYS A 102 -4.35 17.64 5.60
C LYS A 102 -4.55 18.08 7.06
N MET A 103 -5.73 18.61 7.37
CA MET A 103 -6.10 18.99 8.75
C MET A 103 -6.69 17.81 9.53
N GLU A 104 -6.96 16.70 8.88
CA GLU A 104 -7.40 15.47 9.49
C GLU A 104 -6.21 14.54 9.76
N ASP A 105 -6.41 13.50 10.56
CA ASP A 105 -5.36 12.54 10.91
C ASP A 105 -5.16 11.52 9.78
N LEU A 106 -4.49 11.94 8.69
CA LEU A 106 -4.20 11.10 7.54
C LEU A 106 -3.07 10.10 7.79
N TYR A 107 -2.16 10.41 8.71
CA TYR A 107 -1.02 9.58 9.09
C TYR A 107 -0.97 9.43 10.59
N TYR A 108 -0.45 8.29 11.07
CA TYR A 108 -0.16 8.13 12.49
C TYR A 108 0.94 9.08 12.93
N HIS A 109 0.89 9.50 14.19
CA HIS A 109 1.90 10.39 14.77
C HIS A 109 3.21 9.66 15.08
N THR A 110 3.12 8.38 15.43
CA THR A 110 4.27 7.59 15.92
C THR A 110 4.70 6.48 14.97
N ASP A 111 3.99 6.34 13.83
CA ASP A 111 4.22 5.30 12.84
C ASP A 111 4.36 5.88 11.43
N HIS A 112 4.97 5.12 10.51
CA HIS A 112 5.18 5.56 9.13
C HIS A 112 3.96 5.37 8.21
N HIS A 113 2.95 4.62 8.64
CA HIS A 113 1.77 4.36 7.83
C HIS A 113 0.78 5.54 7.82
N TRP A 114 -0.05 5.56 6.80
CA TRP A 114 -1.31 6.29 6.86
C TRP A 114 -2.25 5.66 7.90
N THR A 115 -3.20 6.44 8.39
CA THR A 115 -4.31 5.93 9.21
C THR A 115 -5.33 5.22 8.31
N THR A 116 -6.27 4.51 8.90
CA THR A 116 -7.41 3.96 8.15
C THR A 116 -8.24 5.05 7.48
N GLN A 117 -8.28 6.27 8.06
CA GLN A 117 -8.90 7.44 7.43
C GLN A 117 -8.13 7.88 6.19
N GLY A 118 -6.79 7.91 6.25
CA GLY A 118 -5.95 8.20 5.07
C GLY A 118 -6.13 7.14 3.98
N ALA A 119 -6.13 5.86 4.36
CA ALA A 119 -6.39 4.75 3.44
C ALA A 119 -7.80 4.84 2.80
N TYR A 120 -8.81 5.30 3.56
CA TYR A 120 -10.16 5.50 3.03
C TYR A 120 -10.20 6.61 1.95
N TYR A 121 -9.56 7.74 2.18
CA TYR A 121 -9.49 8.80 1.16
C TYR A 121 -8.72 8.36 -0.08
N ALA A 122 -7.65 7.58 0.10
CA ALA A 122 -6.92 6.97 -1.02
C ALA A 122 -7.81 5.98 -1.78
N TYR A 123 -8.62 5.18 -1.07
CA TYR A 123 -9.59 4.27 -1.66
C TYR A 123 -10.64 5.01 -2.52
N LEU A 124 -11.24 6.07 -2.02
CA LEU A 124 -12.23 6.84 -2.78
C LEU A 124 -11.64 7.40 -4.08
N LYS A 125 -10.39 7.89 -4.03
CA LYS A 125 -9.69 8.34 -5.24
C LYS A 125 -9.38 7.19 -6.18
N ALA A 126 -8.88 6.07 -5.65
CA ALA A 126 -8.58 4.87 -6.44
C ALA A 126 -9.84 4.31 -7.10
N ALA A 127 -10.92 4.16 -6.35
CA ALA A 127 -12.20 3.67 -6.87
C ALA A 127 -12.69 4.51 -8.05
N LYS A 128 -12.61 5.84 -7.93
CA LYS A 128 -12.96 6.76 -9.02
C LYS A 128 -12.11 6.52 -10.27
N ASP A 129 -10.79 6.39 -10.13
CA ASP A 129 -9.88 6.21 -11.26
C ASP A 129 -9.97 4.80 -11.86
N MET A 130 -10.34 3.80 -11.05
CA MET A 130 -10.60 2.42 -11.47
C MET A 130 -12.00 2.20 -12.05
N GLY A 131 -12.87 3.21 -11.97
CA GLY A 131 -14.26 3.13 -12.44
C GLY A 131 -15.18 2.30 -11.56
N ILE A 132 -14.85 2.20 -10.27
CA ILE A 132 -15.64 1.50 -9.26
C ILE A 132 -16.71 2.45 -8.71
N ASP A 133 -17.98 2.02 -8.69
CA ASP A 133 -19.06 2.75 -8.06
C ASP A 133 -19.08 2.52 -6.55
N THR A 134 -18.83 3.57 -5.79
CA THR A 134 -18.80 3.59 -4.32
C THR A 134 -20.06 4.23 -3.71
N SER A 135 -21.08 4.51 -4.50
CA SER A 135 -22.28 5.24 -4.06
C SER A 135 -23.10 4.50 -2.98
N ALA A 136 -22.96 3.18 -2.93
CA ALA A 136 -23.60 2.33 -1.94
C ALA A 136 -22.70 2.02 -0.73
N ASP A 137 -21.42 2.42 -0.76
CA ASP A 137 -20.47 2.09 0.30
C ASP A 137 -20.75 2.89 1.56
N THR A 138 -21.06 2.19 2.62
CA THR A 138 -21.28 2.77 3.94
C THR A 138 -20.49 2.00 4.99
N TYR A 139 -19.93 2.74 5.96
CA TYR A 139 -19.05 2.17 6.97
C TYR A 139 -19.35 2.74 8.35
N ASP A 140 -19.29 1.88 9.36
CA ASP A 140 -19.19 2.27 10.77
C ASP A 140 -17.70 2.35 11.14
N LYS A 141 -17.26 3.53 11.57
CA LYS A 141 -15.91 3.73 12.09
C LYS A 141 -15.86 3.29 13.55
N ALA A 142 -15.00 2.31 13.86
CA ALA A 142 -14.85 1.75 15.18
C ALA A 142 -13.41 1.84 15.67
N PRO A 143 -13.12 2.56 16.79
CA PRO A 143 -11.80 2.56 17.40
C PRO A 143 -11.50 1.20 18.06
N VAL A 144 -10.36 0.61 17.74
CA VAL A 144 -9.95 -0.70 18.27
C VAL A 144 -8.82 -0.61 19.29
N THR A 145 -8.03 0.46 19.25
CA THR A 145 -7.02 0.78 20.28
C THR A 145 -6.70 2.26 20.30
N ARG A 146 -6.38 2.79 21.51
CA ARG A 146 -5.86 4.16 21.74
C ARG A 146 -4.47 4.15 22.34
N SER A 147 -3.73 3.08 22.12
CA SER A 147 -2.43 2.89 22.76
C SER A 147 -1.34 2.45 21.77
N PHE A 148 -1.51 2.76 20.48
CA PHE A 148 -0.53 2.42 19.48
C PHE A 148 0.69 3.34 19.56
N GLN A 149 1.88 2.75 19.60
CA GLN A 149 3.17 3.40 19.41
C GLN A 149 3.93 2.67 18.33
N GLY A 150 4.05 3.32 17.19
CA GLY A 150 4.52 2.68 15.97
C GLY A 150 6.03 2.65 15.79
N THR A 151 6.39 2.30 14.57
CA THR A 151 7.77 2.03 14.13
C THR A 151 8.67 3.26 14.20
N LEU A 152 8.16 4.48 13.95
CA LEU A 152 8.96 5.70 14.00
C LEU A 152 9.39 6.05 15.42
N SER A 153 8.52 5.84 16.41
CA SER A 153 8.88 5.96 17.82
C SER A 153 9.98 4.96 18.21
N ALA A 154 9.86 3.72 17.71
CA ALA A 154 10.86 2.69 17.95
C ALA A 154 12.22 2.98 17.30
N LYS A 155 12.19 3.40 16.02
CA LYS A 155 13.37 3.68 15.21
C LYS A 155 14.18 4.87 15.73
N SER A 156 13.47 5.94 16.11
CA SER A 156 14.09 7.18 16.56
C SER A 156 14.47 7.20 18.04
N GLY A 157 13.76 6.40 18.85
CA GLY A 157 13.81 6.49 20.31
C GLY A 157 13.08 7.71 20.88
N PHE A 158 12.43 8.52 20.05
CA PHE A 158 11.63 9.64 20.52
C PHE A 158 10.34 9.13 21.19
N ARG A 159 10.06 9.74 22.34
CA ARG A 159 8.80 9.55 23.06
C ARG A 159 8.05 10.88 23.03
N SER A 160 7.16 11.03 22.05
CA SER A 160 6.34 12.22 21.91
C SER A 160 5.33 12.41 23.05
N GLY A 161 5.10 11.37 23.85
CA GLY A 161 4.00 11.32 24.82
C GLY A 161 2.65 11.00 24.18
N GLU A 162 2.55 11.17 22.86
CA GLU A 162 1.36 10.84 22.10
C GLU A 162 1.27 9.34 21.85
N LYS A 163 0.05 8.87 21.78
CA LYS A 163 -0.29 7.50 21.34
C LYS A 163 -1.35 7.62 20.26
N ASP A 164 -1.19 6.81 19.24
CA ASP A 164 -2.13 6.80 18.13
C ASP A 164 -3.38 5.94 18.45
N GLU A 165 -4.48 6.32 17.87
CA GLU A 165 -5.70 5.52 17.78
C GLU A 165 -5.70 4.75 16.46
N ILE A 166 -5.97 3.45 16.49
CA ILE A 166 -6.28 2.67 15.28
C ILE A 166 -7.78 2.48 15.23
N ASP A 167 -8.36 2.89 14.12
CA ASP A 167 -9.75 2.64 13.77
C ASP A 167 -9.83 1.55 12.70
N VAL A 168 -10.95 0.84 12.67
CA VAL A 168 -11.38 0.03 11.54
C VAL A 168 -12.68 0.58 10.98
N PHE A 169 -12.86 0.44 9.68
CA PHE A 169 -14.08 0.82 8.99
C PHE A 169 -14.82 -0.46 8.63
N LEU A 170 -15.93 -0.70 9.28
CA LEU A 170 -16.73 -1.90 9.10
C LEU A 170 -17.85 -1.62 8.10
N PRO A 171 -17.92 -2.35 6.98
CA PRO A 171 -19.03 -2.21 6.04
C PRO A 171 -20.37 -2.44 6.72
N THR A 172 -21.37 -1.64 6.36
CA THR A 172 -22.73 -1.73 6.92
C THR A 172 -23.75 -2.14 5.86
N GLY A 173 -24.94 -2.56 6.31
CA GLY A 173 -26.03 -2.98 5.43
C GLY A 173 -25.72 -4.26 4.67
N ASP A 174 -26.27 -4.36 3.45
CA ASP A 174 -26.13 -5.53 2.57
C ASP A 174 -24.68 -5.73 2.07
N GLN A 175 -23.80 -4.77 2.32
CA GLN A 175 -22.38 -4.80 1.95
C GLN A 175 -21.48 -5.46 3.00
N ALA A 176 -21.98 -5.84 4.15
CA ALA A 176 -21.24 -6.62 5.14
C ALA A 176 -20.99 -8.05 4.63
N LEU A 177 -20.22 -8.16 3.55
CA LEU A 177 -19.94 -9.43 2.89
C LEU A 177 -19.07 -10.34 3.73
N SER A 178 -19.43 -11.62 3.79
CA SER A 178 -18.55 -12.65 4.33
C SER A 178 -17.37 -12.85 3.39
N SER A 179 -16.16 -12.59 3.86
CA SER A 179 -14.93 -12.82 3.10
C SER A 179 -14.17 -14.03 3.65
N VAL A 180 -13.47 -14.75 2.78
CA VAL A 180 -12.49 -15.76 3.17
C VAL A 180 -11.10 -15.25 2.83
N VAL A 181 -10.28 -15.07 3.84
CA VAL A 181 -8.87 -14.71 3.73
C VAL A 181 -8.05 -15.98 3.86
N ASN A 182 -7.29 -16.34 2.82
CA ASN A 182 -6.41 -17.49 2.80
C ASN A 182 -4.95 -17.02 2.79
N TYR A 183 -4.25 -17.27 3.88
CA TYR A 183 -2.81 -17.09 4.02
C TYR A 183 -2.12 -18.32 3.44
N VAL A 184 -1.59 -18.19 2.22
CA VAL A 184 -1.23 -19.35 1.40
C VAL A 184 -0.06 -20.13 1.98
N ASP A 185 1.01 -19.42 2.38
CA ASP A 185 2.23 -20.05 2.88
C ASP A 185 2.03 -20.67 4.26
N GLU A 186 1.21 -20.04 5.10
CA GLU A 186 0.88 -20.52 6.45
C GLU A 186 -0.21 -21.59 6.45
N GLN A 187 -0.84 -21.86 5.30
CA GLN A 187 -1.97 -22.79 5.15
C GLN A 187 -3.11 -22.50 6.13
N LYS A 188 -3.33 -21.21 6.43
CA LYS A 188 -4.32 -20.70 7.39
C LYS A 188 -5.43 -19.98 6.65
N LYS A 189 -6.67 -20.09 7.15
CA LYS A 189 -7.82 -19.31 6.68
C LYS A 189 -8.44 -18.52 7.82
N SER A 190 -8.98 -17.35 7.48
CA SER A 190 -9.73 -16.49 8.38
C SER A 190 -11.00 -16.00 7.69
N ALA A 191 -12.04 -15.69 8.45
CA ALA A 191 -13.24 -14.98 7.98
C ALA A 191 -13.16 -13.47 8.25
N SER A 192 -12.00 -12.96 8.67
CA SER A 192 -11.78 -11.57 9.05
C SER A 192 -10.48 -11.05 8.43
N PHE A 193 -10.48 -9.78 8.04
CA PHE A 193 -9.28 -9.02 7.67
C PHE A 193 -8.45 -8.60 8.89
N TYR A 194 -9.02 -8.72 10.10
CA TYR A 194 -8.48 -8.18 11.34
C TYR A 194 -8.05 -9.30 12.28
N ASP A 195 -6.78 -9.31 12.64
CA ASP A 195 -6.20 -10.20 13.66
C ASP A 195 -6.12 -9.43 14.99
N THR A 196 -7.14 -9.56 15.81
CA THR A 196 -7.26 -8.82 17.07
C THR A 196 -6.21 -9.21 18.11
N GLU A 197 -5.55 -10.39 17.98
CA GLU A 197 -4.46 -10.78 18.88
C GLU A 197 -3.26 -9.83 18.75
N LYS A 198 -3.09 -9.19 17.60
CA LYS A 198 -2.03 -8.21 17.36
C LYS A 198 -2.20 -6.92 18.17
N LEU A 199 -3.39 -6.63 18.65
CA LEU A 199 -3.62 -5.48 19.55
C LEU A 199 -2.90 -5.62 20.90
N GLU A 200 -2.57 -6.83 21.30
CA GLU A 200 -1.79 -7.13 22.51
C GLU A 200 -0.27 -7.10 22.26
N THR A 201 0.15 -6.95 21.02
CA THR A 201 1.56 -6.87 20.64
C THR A 201 2.03 -5.42 20.53
N ARG A 202 3.35 -5.23 20.32
CA ARG A 202 3.91 -3.91 20.07
C ARG A 202 3.48 -3.37 18.70
N ASP A 203 3.51 -4.23 17.68
CA ASP A 203 3.09 -3.89 16.32
C ASP A 203 1.57 -4.09 16.18
N LYS A 204 0.83 -3.07 16.64
CA LYS A 204 -0.64 -3.10 16.58
C LYS A 204 -1.18 -2.86 15.16
N TYR A 205 -0.37 -2.28 14.25
CA TYR A 205 -0.77 -2.15 12.85
C TYR A 205 -0.90 -3.51 12.16
N ALA A 206 -0.22 -4.52 12.66
CA ALA A 206 -0.42 -5.90 12.23
C ALA A 206 -1.84 -6.45 12.50
N LEU A 207 -2.73 -5.68 13.14
CA LEU A 207 -4.18 -5.94 13.15
C LEU A 207 -4.70 -6.24 11.74
N PHE A 208 -4.23 -5.48 10.75
CA PHE A 208 -4.59 -5.69 9.35
C PHE A 208 -3.86 -6.92 8.80
N PHE A 209 -4.60 -7.99 8.54
CA PHE A 209 -4.14 -9.27 7.99
C PHE A 209 -3.12 -10.04 8.84
N GLY A 210 -2.87 -9.67 10.09
CA GLY A 210 -1.81 -10.28 10.90
C GLY A 210 -0.40 -9.77 10.58
N GLY A 211 -0.28 -8.80 9.66
CA GLY A 211 0.97 -8.22 9.15
C GLY A 211 1.23 -8.50 7.67
N ASN A 212 2.49 -8.62 7.28
CA ASN A 212 2.88 -8.89 5.90
C ASN A 212 3.07 -10.39 5.67
N HIS A 213 2.57 -10.88 4.54
CA HIS A 213 2.64 -12.26 4.08
C HIS A 213 3.08 -12.26 2.62
N ALA A 214 3.77 -13.32 2.18
CA ALA A 214 4.19 -13.45 0.79
C ALA A 214 2.97 -13.46 -0.15
N GLN A 215 1.94 -14.25 0.20
CA GLN A 215 0.71 -14.35 -0.58
C GLN A 215 -0.53 -14.47 0.29
N ILE A 216 -1.50 -13.60 0.04
CA ILE A 216 -2.86 -13.71 0.59
C ILE A 216 -3.86 -13.78 -0.56
N LYS A 217 -4.83 -14.71 -0.49
CA LYS A 217 -5.97 -14.77 -1.40
C LYS A 217 -7.25 -14.44 -0.63
N ILE A 218 -7.97 -13.42 -1.08
CA ILE A 218 -9.26 -13.02 -0.54
C ILE A 218 -10.34 -13.44 -1.52
N SER A 219 -11.36 -14.12 -1.04
CA SER A 219 -12.55 -14.47 -1.81
C SER A 219 -13.79 -13.88 -1.16
N THR A 220 -14.66 -13.29 -1.96
CA THR A 220 -15.91 -12.66 -1.53
C THR A 220 -17.09 -13.26 -2.29
N PRO A 221 -18.32 -13.14 -1.79
CA PRO A 221 -19.53 -13.60 -2.49
C PRO A 221 -20.04 -12.60 -3.55
N THR A 222 -19.30 -11.52 -3.84
CA THR A 222 -19.74 -10.52 -4.82
C THR A 222 -20.00 -11.17 -6.20
N GLU A 223 -20.97 -10.65 -6.93
CA GLU A 223 -21.40 -11.19 -8.23
C GLU A 223 -20.44 -10.87 -9.38
N THR A 224 -19.52 -9.91 -9.18
CA THR A 224 -18.49 -9.60 -10.17
C THR A 224 -17.53 -10.79 -10.32
N ASP A 225 -17.07 -11.07 -11.53
CA ASP A 225 -16.14 -12.19 -11.79
C ASP A 225 -14.68 -11.73 -11.85
N ASN A 226 -14.43 -10.49 -11.35
CA ASN A 226 -13.14 -9.84 -11.45
C ASN A 226 -12.15 -10.36 -10.41
N THR A 227 -10.94 -10.66 -10.87
CA THR A 227 -9.78 -10.98 -10.05
C THR A 227 -8.76 -9.84 -10.12
N LEU A 228 -8.45 -9.25 -8.98
CA LEU A 228 -7.42 -8.21 -8.82
C LEU A 228 -6.15 -8.82 -8.24
N LEU A 229 -5.01 -8.62 -8.91
CA LEU A 229 -3.69 -8.85 -8.35
C LEU A 229 -3.18 -7.53 -7.74
N VAL A 230 -2.74 -7.57 -6.48
CA VAL A 230 -2.15 -6.43 -5.80
C VAL A 230 -0.70 -6.73 -5.47
N LEU A 231 0.23 -6.06 -6.15
CA LEU A 231 1.65 -6.05 -5.80
C LEU A 231 1.88 -4.91 -4.80
N LYS A 232 2.36 -5.24 -3.59
CA LYS A 232 2.16 -4.32 -2.47
C LYS A 232 3.29 -4.28 -1.44
N ASP A 233 3.27 -3.21 -0.64
CA ASP A 233 3.87 -3.17 0.69
C ASP A 233 2.79 -3.11 1.80
N SER A 234 3.19 -2.81 3.04
CA SER A 234 2.29 -2.78 4.20
C SER A 234 1.20 -1.71 4.15
N TYR A 235 1.33 -0.69 3.30
CA TYR A 235 0.27 0.33 3.14
C TYR A 235 -1.03 -0.27 2.62
N ALA A 236 -0.94 -1.29 1.77
CA ALA A 236 -2.13 -1.96 1.25
C ALA A 236 -2.96 -2.65 2.32
N ASN A 237 -2.37 -3.02 3.46
CA ASN A 237 -3.06 -3.82 4.47
C ASN A 237 -4.30 -3.11 5.04
N SER A 238 -4.25 -1.80 5.29
CA SER A 238 -5.43 -1.03 5.75
C SER A 238 -6.33 -0.53 4.61
N PHE A 239 -5.87 -0.63 3.35
CA PHE A 239 -6.60 -0.18 2.16
C PHE A 239 -7.45 -1.30 1.54
N ILE A 240 -6.95 -2.52 1.47
CA ILE A 240 -7.61 -3.65 0.78
C ILE A 240 -8.99 -3.99 1.34
N PRO A 241 -9.28 -3.87 2.67
CA PRO A 241 -10.64 -4.09 3.18
C PRO A 241 -11.73 -3.27 2.47
N PHE A 242 -11.41 -2.06 1.99
CA PHE A 242 -12.35 -1.24 1.23
C PHE A 242 -12.60 -1.80 -0.19
N LEU A 243 -11.55 -2.29 -0.87
CA LEU A 243 -11.68 -2.87 -2.21
C LEU A 243 -12.38 -4.23 -2.20
N ALA A 244 -12.31 -4.97 -1.11
CA ALA A 244 -12.82 -6.35 -1.03
C ALA A 244 -14.30 -6.47 -1.40
N GLN A 245 -15.09 -5.40 -1.23
CA GLN A 245 -16.50 -5.37 -1.56
C GLN A 245 -16.78 -5.37 -3.08
N HIS A 246 -15.79 -5.02 -3.89
CA HIS A 246 -15.95 -4.80 -5.33
C HIS A 246 -15.34 -5.91 -6.19
N TYR A 247 -14.63 -6.86 -5.59
CA TYR A 247 -13.94 -7.94 -6.29
C TYR A 247 -14.34 -9.32 -5.80
N ARG A 248 -14.57 -10.23 -6.74
CA ARG A 248 -14.77 -11.65 -6.42
C ARG A 248 -13.54 -12.27 -5.78
N LYS A 249 -12.38 -11.87 -6.25
CA LYS A 249 -11.09 -12.34 -5.75
C LYS A 249 -10.07 -11.21 -5.73
N ILE A 250 -9.32 -11.10 -4.64
CA ILE A 250 -8.12 -10.27 -4.55
C ILE A 250 -6.95 -11.17 -4.16
N ILE A 251 -5.85 -11.04 -4.90
CA ILE A 251 -4.60 -11.73 -4.60
C ILE A 251 -3.59 -10.67 -4.22
N MET A 252 -3.15 -10.67 -2.97
CA MET A 252 -2.11 -9.76 -2.47
C MET A 252 -0.78 -10.49 -2.50
N ILE A 253 0.21 -9.88 -3.16
CA ILE A 253 1.60 -10.36 -3.22
C ILE A 253 2.50 -9.28 -2.66
N ASP A 254 3.29 -9.65 -1.66
CA ASP A 254 4.38 -8.81 -1.18
C ASP A 254 5.70 -9.33 -1.78
N PRO A 255 6.27 -8.67 -2.81
CA PRO A 255 7.43 -9.17 -3.52
C PRO A 255 8.67 -9.40 -2.65
N ARG A 256 8.73 -8.75 -1.48
CA ARG A 256 9.85 -8.94 -0.54
C ARG A 256 9.91 -10.36 0.04
N TYR A 257 8.79 -11.07 0.01
CA TYR A 257 8.63 -12.41 0.61
C TYR A 257 8.15 -13.45 -0.40
N TYR A 258 7.71 -13.04 -1.58
CA TYR A 258 7.20 -13.93 -2.61
C TYR A 258 8.29 -14.33 -3.61
N PHE A 259 8.49 -15.64 -3.76
CA PHE A 259 9.49 -16.24 -4.66
C PHE A 259 8.87 -17.20 -5.67
N GLY A 260 7.54 -17.12 -5.86
CA GLY A 260 6.82 -17.94 -6.83
C GLY A 260 6.82 -17.32 -8.23
N ASP A 261 6.35 -18.09 -9.19
CA ASP A 261 6.15 -17.65 -10.56
C ASP A 261 4.88 -16.76 -10.64
N LEU A 262 5.08 -15.48 -10.93
CA LEU A 262 4.01 -14.48 -11.03
C LEU A 262 3.15 -14.68 -12.28
N GLU A 263 3.75 -15.09 -13.40
CA GLU A 263 3.05 -15.37 -14.66
C GLU A 263 2.13 -16.57 -14.52
N GLN A 264 2.64 -17.65 -13.96
CA GLN A 264 1.84 -18.82 -13.67
C GLN A 264 0.69 -18.51 -12.71
N LEU A 265 0.96 -17.70 -11.67
CA LEU A 265 -0.07 -17.26 -10.73
C LEU A 265 -1.18 -16.49 -11.46
N MET A 266 -0.81 -15.51 -12.29
CA MET A 266 -1.76 -14.68 -13.03
C MET A 266 -2.63 -15.52 -13.97
N GLN A 267 -2.02 -16.48 -14.66
CA GLN A 267 -2.74 -17.38 -15.57
C GLN A 267 -3.70 -18.32 -14.82
N VAL A 268 -3.23 -18.97 -13.75
CA VAL A 268 -4.04 -19.94 -12.96
C VAL A 268 -5.21 -19.24 -12.27
N GLU A 269 -5.00 -18.04 -11.77
CA GLU A 269 -6.01 -17.27 -11.04
C GLU A 269 -6.92 -16.44 -11.95
N ASN A 270 -6.66 -16.42 -13.26
CA ASN A 270 -7.38 -15.62 -14.25
C ASN A 270 -7.43 -14.12 -13.83
N VAL A 271 -6.25 -13.53 -13.62
CA VAL A 271 -6.11 -12.12 -13.26
C VAL A 271 -6.58 -11.23 -14.41
N GLN A 272 -7.38 -10.22 -14.11
CA GLN A 272 -7.90 -9.25 -15.08
C GLN A 272 -7.42 -7.83 -14.82
N GLU A 273 -7.07 -7.55 -13.57
CA GLU A 273 -6.62 -6.23 -13.17
C GLU A 273 -5.41 -6.34 -12.24
N ILE A 274 -4.49 -5.38 -12.33
CA ILE A 274 -3.28 -5.30 -11.49
C ILE A 274 -3.26 -3.93 -10.80
N LEU A 275 -2.97 -3.93 -9.50
CA LEU A 275 -2.74 -2.73 -8.71
C LEU A 275 -1.36 -2.81 -8.04
N TYR A 276 -0.48 -1.88 -8.36
CA TYR A 276 0.74 -1.62 -7.61
C TYR A 276 0.42 -0.65 -6.48
N LEU A 277 0.52 -1.08 -5.21
CA LEU A 277 0.19 -0.26 -4.06
C LEU A 277 1.33 -0.24 -3.05
N TYR A 278 2.04 0.87 -3.00
CA TYR A 278 3.23 1.08 -2.15
C TYR A 278 3.20 2.46 -1.49
N ASN A 279 3.90 2.61 -0.37
CA ASN A 279 4.33 3.93 0.04
C ASN A 279 5.60 4.35 -0.73
N ALA A 280 5.80 5.65 -0.89
CA ALA A 280 6.91 6.16 -1.69
C ALA A 280 8.29 5.75 -1.13
N ASN A 281 8.50 5.75 0.19
CA ASN A 281 9.80 5.36 0.75
C ASN A 281 10.16 3.91 0.38
N THR A 282 9.22 2.96 0.52
CA THR A 282 9.46 1.57 0.13
C THR A 282 9.65 1.46 -1.37
N PHE A 283 8.76 2.05 -2.17
CA PHE A 283 8.82 1.95 -3.63
C PHE A 283 10.16 2.41 -4.20
N PHE A 284 10.70 3.52 -3.71
CA PHE A 284 11.93 4.12 -4.21
C PHE A 284 13.21 3.50 -3.64
N THR A 285 13.13 2.60 -2.65
CA THR A 285 14.32 2.00 -2.02
C THR A 285 14.38 0.49 -2.10
N ASP A 286 13.26 -0.19 -2.35
CA ASP A 286 13.16 -1.65 -2.41
C ASP A 286 13.27 -2.15 -3.86
N THR A 287 14.03 -3.22 -4.07
CA THR A 287 14.28 -3.81 -5.40
C THR A 287 13.45 -5.07 -5.67
N SER A 288 12.66 -5.51 -4.69
CA SER A 288 11.96 -6.79 -4.78
C SER A 288 10.88 -6.78 -5.85
N LEU A 289 10.26 -5.62 -6.11
CA LEU A 289 9.26 -5.48 -7.18
C LEU A 289 9.92 -5.68 -8.56
N GLU A 290 11.06 -5.03 -8.81
CA GLU A 290 11.82 -5.21 -10.06
C GLU A 290 12.16 -6.68 -10.28
N LEU A 291 12.70 -7.36 -9.26
CA LEU A 291 13.03 -8.79 -9.34
C LEU A 291 11.81 -9.65 -9.66
N ALA A 292 10.68 -9.43 -8.99
CA ALA A 292 9.46 -10.22 -9.22
C ALA A 292 8.93 -10.07 -10.65
N LEU A 293 9.01 -8.86 -11.22
CA LEU A 293 8.54 -8.59 -12.58
C LEU A 293 9.50 -9.15 -13.64
N THR A 294 10.83 -9.05 -13.44
CA THR A 294 11.84 -9.51 -14.41
C THR A 294 12.04 -11.02 -14.39
N THR A 295 11.87 -11.70 -13.25
CA THR A 295 11.92 -13.16 -13.18
C THR A 295 10.74 -13.78 -13.94
N ALA A 296 9.57 -13.17 -13.86
CA ALA A 296 8.42 -13.53 -14.65
C ALA A 296 8.66 -13.47 -16.17
N GLU A 297 9.52 -12.55 -16.63
CA GLU A 297 9.90 -12.47 -18.06
C GLU A 297 10.84 -13.59 -18.51
N GLN A 298 11.79 -14.00 -17.67
CA GLN A 298 12.77 -15.03 -18.01
C GLN A 298 12.12 -16.41 -18.17
N ASP A 299 11.24 -16.80 -17.27
CA ASP A 299 10.53 -18.09 -17.32
C ASP A 299 9.65 -18.23 -18.57
N SER A 300 9.09 -17.12 -19.07
CA SER A 300 8.29 -17.13 -20.30
C SER A 300 9.10 -17.22 -21.59
N SER A 301 10.37 -16.73 -21.59
CA SER A 301 11.28 -16.83 -22.75
C SER A 301 11.81 -18.26 -22.92
N ASP A 302 12.15 -18.92 -21.81
CA ASP A 302 12.64 -20.31 -21.83
C ASP A 302 11.56 -21.32 -22.26
N ALA A 303 10.29 -21.04 -22.00
CA ALA A 303 9.16 -21.86 -22.45
C ALA A 303 8.88 -21.74 -23.97
N SER A 304 9.31 -20.65 -24.63
CA SER A 304 9.16 -20.44 -26.08
C SER A 304 10.24 -21.11 -26.92
N ASP A 305 11.41 -21.35 -26.33
CA ASP A 305 12.55 -21.98 -27.04
C ASP A 305 12.53 -23.51 -27.03
N ILE A 306 11.53 -24.12 -26.39
CA ILE A 306 11.32 -25.59 -26.30
C ILE A 306 10.24 -26.10 -27.27
N ARG A 307 9.79 -25.28 -28.25
CA ARG A 307 8.79 -25.74 -29.26
C ARG A 307 9.38 -25.83 -30.66
#